data_fd6f3dcc49e3730f7df68185ea8b4f5b
#
_entry.id   fd6f3dcc49e3730f7df68185ea8b4f5b
#
_cell.length_a   1.000
_cell.length_b   1.000
_cell.length_c   1.000
_cell.angle_alpha   90.00
_cell.angle_beta   90.00
_cell.angle_gamma   90.00
#
_symmetry.space_group_name_H-M   'P 1'
#
loop_
_entity.id
_entity.type
_entity.pdbx_description
1 polymer ?
#
loop_
_entity_poly.entity_id
_entity_poly.type
_entity_poly.pdbx_seq_one_letter_code
_entity_poly.pdbx_strand_id
1 'polypeptide(L)'
;MLSEESIPVIIGTGLIGMAISRTLSAKNIKHFAIGSPPNPNTPKLGESMNGEGSMDLQQLFPEFRQYYFPKKNIIFYTGKLVTQCHLDLTTNKAFAAFFYLTGYNVFENLFHVDRLGFDVALFDSITKNENCIFIDGRVTDVIYDRDGDKIEEIVLSDGSKLHPSFVFDATNHVRLLPKKLNIPCNFLSEKQRTVFTHYRHPDYKLGPSDNKAQKESWSHSTSLLKLSQELDGIEGMAWCIPLGDYVSVGTSINAQKNEGVTSKEQIMELLDRAYQKRGIDYRKYYSQETEIVSIENQYFIHERAGGANWLLAAGTYSQVWFPSGSGVAIALYTARFADRWLKSPKKANKQYEKFIRRFLPSHGIHDQIISSNLKDLTYRQMYQLTDSLLTNSLSIMCTYAQSRNSSLGALIATLIKSLMELKLLKISYFCKILESEMENQTKDIYTEGLKYL
;
A
#
# COMPACT_ATOMS: atom_id res chain seq x y z
N MET A 1 36.37 1.57 -15.60
CA MET A 1 35.96 0.23 -16.04
C MET A 1 35.11 -0.36 -14.91
N LEU A 2 33.82 -0.59 -15.17
CA LEU A 2 32.94 -1.31 -14.24
C LEU A 2 33.47 -2.75 -14.18
N SER A 3 33.53 -3.33 -12.97
CA SER A 3 34.21 -4.59 -12.69
C SER A 3 33.66 -5.75 -13.53
N GLU A 4 34.53 -6.68 -13.97
CA GLU A 4 34.18 -7.97 -14.59
C GLU A 4 33.45 -8.94 -13.64
N GLU A 5 33.24 -8.55 -12.38
CA GLU A 5 32.51 -9.36 -11.39
C GLU A 5 31.04 -9.44 -11.74
N SER A 6 30.56 -10.65 -11.98
CA SER A 6 29.14 -10.93 -12.15
C SER A 6 28.45 -10.91 -10.77
N ILE A 7 27.90 -9.75 -10.40
CA ILE A 7 27.19 -9.55 -9.13
C ILE A 7 25.69 -9.22 -9.36
N PRO A 8 24.83 -9.33 -8.33
CA PRO A 8 23.43 -8.96 -8.47
C PRO A 8 23.24 -7.49 -8.84
N VAL A 9 22.22 -7.22 -9.64
CA VAL A 9 21.81 -5.87 -10.07
C VAL A 9 20.37 -5.59 -9.65
N ILE A 10 20.15 -4.44 -9.02
CA ILE A 10 18.83 -3.92 -8.67
C ILE A 10 18.54 -2.73 -9.59
N ILE A 11 17.46 -2.82 -10.37
CA ILE A 11 17.02 -1.75 -11.27
C ILE A 11 15.85 -1.01 -10.59
N GLY A 12 16.11 0.25 -10.21
CA GLY A 12 15.17 1.10 -9.49
C GLY A 12 15.61 1.36 -8.05
N THR A 13 15.62 2.63 -7.66
CA THR A 13 16.08 3.16 -6.37
C THR A 13 14.95 3.66 -5.48
N GLY A 14 13.71 3.29 -5.78
CA GLY A 14 12.57 3.49 -4.89
C GLY A 14 12.58 2.54 -3.69
N LEU A 15 11.55 2.62 -2.85
CA LEU A 15 11.42 1.79 -1.63
C LEU A 15 11.74 0.31 -1.86
N ILE A 16 11.23 -0.29 -2.93
CA ILE A 16 11.43 -1.72 -3.23
C ILE A 16 12.90 -2.02 -3.46
N GLY A 17 13.55 -1.25 -4.34
CA GLY A 17 14.96 -1.47 -4.69
C GLY A 17 15.88 -1.22 -3.49
N MET A 18 15.64 -0.15 -2.73
CA MET A 18 16.44 0.16 -1.54
C MET A 18 16.23 -0.86 -0.42
N ALA A 19 15.02 -1.39 -0.25
CA ALA A 19 14.76 -2.46 0.71
C ALA A 19 15.44 -3.78 0.32
N ILE A 20 15.48 -4.13 -0.97
CA ILE A 20 16.25 -5.28 -1.48
C ILE A 20 17.74 -5.05 -1.21
N SER A 21 18.27 -3.87 -1.56
CA SER A 21 19.66 -3.48 -1.34
C SER A 21 20.06 -3.57 0.13
N ARG A 22 19.19 -3.10 1.05
CA ARG A 22 19.38 -3.25 2.50
C ARG A 22 19.54 -4.71 2.91
N THR A 23 18.69 -5.59 2.38
CA THR A 23 18.75 -7.02 2.72
C THR A 23 20.02 -7.68 2.20
N LEU A 24 20.46 -7.34 0.98
CA LEU A 24 21.70 -7.85 0.41
C LEU A 24 22.93 -7.32 1.17
N SER A 25 22.96 -6.02 1.47
CA SER A 25 24.03 -5.40 2.26
C SER A 25 24.16 -6.01 3.66
N ALA A 26 23.03 -6.25 4.34
CA ALA A 26 23.01 -6.88 5.68
C ALA A 26 23.55 -8.33 5.67
N LYS A 27 23.68 -8.94 4.48
CA LYS A 27 24.25 -10.27 4.27
C LYS A 27 25.63 -10.24 3.60
N ASN A 28 26.26 -9.06 3.56
CA ASN A 28 27.54 -8.81 2.92
C ASN A 28 27.58 -9.25 1.42
N ILE A 29 26.44 -9.11 0.73
CA ILE A 29 26.34 -9.41 -0.69
C ILE A 29 26.54 -8.12 -1.48
N LYS A 30 27.67 -8.02 -2.19
CA LYS A 30 27.98 -6.91 -3.08
C LYS A 30 27.02 -6.89 -4.27
N HIS A 31 26.50 -5.71 -4.61
CA HIS A 31 25.51 -5.57 -5.69
C HIS A 31 25.50 -4.16 -6.28
N PHE A 32 24.99 -4.04 -7.50
CA PHE A 32 24.68 -2.75 -8.11
C PHE A 32 23.26 -2.31 -7.77
N ALA A 33 23.07 -1.00 -7.54
CA ALA A 33 21.78 -0.34 -7.48
C ALA A 33 21.75 0.77 -8.54
N ILE A 34 20.85 0.65 -9.52
CA ILE A 34 20.79 1.56 -10.68
C ILE A 34 19.50 2.35 -10.64
N GLY A 35 19.58 3.67 -10.72
CA GLY A 35 18.44 4.58 -10.74
C GLY A 35 18.86 5.98 -10.38
N SER A 36 17.88 6.84 -10.07
CA SER A 36 18.12 8.22 -9.64
C SER A 36 17.79 8.38 -8.18
N PRO A 37 18.41 9.35 -7.48
CA PRO A 37 18.02 9.73 -6.13
C PRO A 37 16.52 10.07 -6.05
N PRO A 38 15.84 9.79 -4.92
CA PRO A 38 14.45 10.17 -4.74
C PRO A 38 14.30 11.70 -4.72
N ASN A 39 13.28 12.21 -5.41
CA ASN A 39 12.96 13.63 -5.36
C ASN A 39 12.20 13.93 -4.03
N PRO A 40 12.74 14.78 -3.14
CA PRO A 40 12.12 15.10 -1.86
C PRO A 40 10.84 15.97 -1.99
N ASN A 41 10.56 16.52 -3.17
CA ASN A 41 9.40 17.39 -3.40
C ASN A 41 8.22 16.65 -4.08
N THR A 42 8.40 15.39 -4.42
CA THR A 42 7.36 14.60 -5.12
C THR A 42 6.72 13.61 -4.16
N PRO A 43 5.45 13.79 -3.80
CA PRO A 43 4.70 12.86 -2.95
C PRO A 43 4.74 11.42 -3.45
N LYS A 44 4.74 10.47 -2.53
CA LYS A 44 4.78 9.02 -2.83
C LYS A 44 3.57 8.33 -2.25
N LEU A 45 2.96 7.42 -2.99
CA LEU A 45 1.92 6.53 -2.45
C LEU A 45 2.49 5.48 -1.49
N GLY A 46 1.62 4.96 -0.62
CA GLY A 46 1.99 3.92 0.35
C GLY A 46 2.46 4.49 1.67
N GLU A 47 1.72 5.45 2.19
CA GLU A 47 1.99 6.16 3.45
C GLU A 47 1.28 5.52 4.64
N SER A 48 0.11 4.92 4.43
CA SER A 48 -0.63 4.22 5.49
C SER A 48 -0.33 2.73 5.45
N MET A 49 0.36 2.23 6.48
CA MET A 49 0.76 0.83 6.57
C MET A 49 -0.37 -0.04 7.11
N ASN A 50 -0.40 -1.28 6.63
CA ASN A 50 -1.11 -2.38 7.30
C ASN A 50 -0.19 -3.04 8.35
N GLY A 51 -0.67 -4.10 9.02
CA GLY A 51 0.09 -4.77 10.07
C GLY A 51 1.41 -5.33 9.59
N GLU A 52 1.43 -5.95 8.41
CA GLU A 52 2.62 -6.54 7.80
C GLU A 52 3.64 -5.48 7.42
N GLY A 53 3.17 -4.41 6.77
CA GLY A 53 4.01 -3.29 6.38
C GLY A 53 4.66 -2.64 7.60
N SER A 54 3.89 -2.41 8.66
CA SER A 54 4.39 -1.85 9.92
C SER A 54 5.44 -2.74 10.56
N MET A 55 5.21 -4.06 10.62
CA MET A 55 6.15 -5.01 11.18
C MET A 55 7.44 -5.09 10.36
N ASP A 56 7.33 -5.16 9.02
CA ASP A 56 8.51 -5.23 8.16
C ASP A 56 9.34 -3.96 8.20
N LEU A 57 8.70 -2.78 8.27
CA LEU A 57 9.41 -1.51 8.46
C LEU A 57 10.20 -1.51 9.75
N GLN A 58 9.58 -1.90 10.87
CA GLN A 58 10.26 -1.95 12.17
C GLN A 58 11.45 -2.92 12.18
N GLN A 59 11.34 -4.04 11.48
CA GLN A 59 12.38 -5.07 11.44
C GLN A 59 13.51 -4.76 10.46
N LEU A 60 13.18 -4.20 9.29
CA LEU A 60 14.17 -3.89 8.26
C LEU A 60 14.85 -2.54 8.50
N PHE A 61 14.14 -1.60 9.12
CA PHE A 61 14.54 -0.20 9.22
C PHE A 61 14.27 0.39 10.62
N PRO A 62 14.74 -0.23 11.70
CA PRO A 62 14.47 0.25 13.06
C PRO A 62 15.07 1.63 13.35
N GLU A 63 16.13 2.03 12.62
CA GLU A 63 16.81 3.32 12.74
C GLU A 63 16.03 4.51 12.17
N PHE A 64 14.96 4.28 11.38
CA PHE A 64 14.18 5.34 10.74
C PHE A 64 12.86 5.64 11.45
N ARG A 65 12.73 5.33 12.74
CA ARG A 65 11.51 5.52 13.54
C ARG A 65 10.99 6.95 13.55
N GLN A 66 11.82 7.96 13.34
CA GLN A 66 11.42 9.36 13.26
C GLN A 66 10.45 9.66 12.10
N TYR A 67 10.38 8.79 11.10
CA TYR A 67 9.45 8.90 9.97
C TYR A 67 8.17 8.07 10.17
N TYR A 68 8.00 7.39 11.32
CA TYR A 68 6.85 6.54 11.61
C TYR A 68 5.93 7.23 12.60
N PHE A 69 4.70 7.51 12.16
CA PHE A 69 3.68 8.17 12.98
C PHE A 69 2.61 7.17 13.39
N PRO A 70 2.22 7.12 14.68
CA PRO A 70 1.24 6.15 15.15
C PRO A 70 -0.07 6.23 14.39
N LYS A 71 -0.55 5.09 13.88
CA LYS A 71 -1.86 4.91 13.28
C LYS A 71 -2.76 4.20 14.28
N LYS A 72 -3.63 4.95 14.92
CA LYS A 72 -4.52 4.42 15.97
C LYS A 72 -5.86 3.95 15.43
N ASN A 73 -6.30 4.51 14.30
CA ASN A 73 -7.61 4.20 13.74
C ASN A 73 -7.60 4.16 12.22
N ILE A 74 -8.57 3.43 11.68
CA ILE A 74 -9.06 3.60 10.31
C ILE A 74 -10.53 4.06 10.42
N ILE A 75 -10.87 5.12 9.71
CA ILE A 75 -12.22 5.67 9.66
C ILE A 75 -12.74 5.53 8.23
N PHE A 76 -13.86 4.84 8.08
CA PHE A 76 -14.55 4.70 6.79
C PHE A 76 -15.83 5.54 6.80
N TYR A 77 -15.93 6.44 5.84
CA TYR A 77 -17.13 7.20 5.55
C TYR A 77 -17.86 6.57 4.35
N THR A 78 -19.04 6.01 4.59
CA THR A 78 -19.87 5.35 3.58
C THR A 78 -21.29 5.89 3.69
N GLY A 79 -21.59 6.96 2.99
CA GLY A 79 -22.86 7.67 3.14
C GLY A 79 -23.01 8.21 4.57
N LYS A 80 -24.13 7.94 5.22
CA LYS A 80 -24.39 8.34 6.62
C LYS A 80 -23.63 7.51 7.64
N LEU A 81 -23.10 6.35 7.23
CA LEU A 81 -22.38 5.43 8.10
C LEU A 81 -20.93 5.85 8.28
N VAL A 82 -20.49 5.95 9.51
CA VAL A 82 -19.07 6.11 9.87
C VAL A 82 -18.64 4.89 10.66
N THR A 83 -17.66 4.17 10.15
CA THR A 83 -17.06 3.02 10.84
C THR A 83 -15.67 3.39 11.31
N GLN A 84 -15.41 3.29 12.61
CA GLN A 84 -14.11 3.50 13.21
C GLN A 84 -13.53 2.17 13.68
N CYS A 85 -12.41 1.78 13.10
CA CYS A 85 -11.65 0.60 13.50
C CYS A 85 -10.46 1.05 14.36
N HIS A 86 -10.50 0.71 15.65
CA HIS A 86 -9.41 1.01 16.58
C HIS A 86 -8.27 0.03 16.38
N LEU A 87 -7.12 0.56 16.00
CA LEU A 87 -5.88 -0.20 15.74
C LEU A 87 -4.87 -0.07 16.90
N ASP A 88 -5.22 0.69 17.92
CA ASP A 88 -4.39 0.83 19.10
C ASP A 88 -4.39 -0.47 19.89
N LEU A 89 -3.27 -1.18 19.86
CA LEU A 89 -3.10 -2.48 20.50
C LEU A 89 -3.15 -2.41 22.04
N THR A 90 -3.02 -1.22 22.61
CA THR A 90 -3.14 -1.02 24.05
C THR A 90 -4.60 -0.99 24.50
N THR A 91 -5.49 -0.52 23.67
CA THR A 91 -6.92 -0.35 23.96
C THR A 91 -7.79 -1.40 23.30
N ASN A 92 -7.49 -1.83 22.08
CA ASN A 92 -8.23 -2.87 21.36
C ASN A 92 -7.63 -4.25 21.61
N LYS A 93 -8.05 -4.89 22.70
CA LYS A 93 -7.55 -6.22 23.10
C LYS A 93 -7.82 -7.32 22.08
N ALA A 94 -8.94 -7.24 21.33
CA ALA A 94 -9.27 -8.21 20.30
C ALA A 94 -8.29 -8.12 19.13
N PHE A 95 -7.94 -6.89 18.72
CA PHE A 95 -6.96 -6.66 17.66
C PHE A 95 -5.55 -7.04 18.10
N ALA A 96 -5.17 -6.73 19.35
CA ALA A 96 -3.91 -7.17 19.94
C ALA A 96 -3.79 -8.69 20.00
N ALA A 97 -4.85 -9.39 20.41
CA ALA A 97 -4.91 -10.84 20.42
C ALA A 97 -4.77 -11.43 19.01
N PHE A 98 -5.42 -10.83 18.00
CA PHE A 98 -5.28 -11.23 16.61
C PHE A 98 -3.82 -11.17 16.15
N PHE A 99 -3.12 -10.07 16.40
CA PHE A 99 -1.71 -9.95 16.05
C PHE A 99 -0.84 -10.97 16.79
N TYR A 100 -1.03 -11.09 18.09
CA TYR A 100 -0.29 -12.06 18.89
C TYR A 100 -0.50 -13.50 18.41
N LEU A 101 -1.73 -13.92 18.20
CA LEU A 101 -2.08 -15.27 17.78
C LEU A 101 -1.61 -15.59 16.36
N THR A 102 -1.61 -14.63 15.46
CA THR A 102 -1.13 -14.79 14.08
C THR A 102 0.39 -14.65 13.94
N GLY A 103 1.09 -14.39 15.05
CA GLY A 103 2.55 -14.29 15.08
C GLY A 103 3.07 -12.98 14.50
N TYR A 104 2.21 -11.95 14.39
CA TYR A 104 2.65 -10.59 14.11
C TYR A 104 3.28 -10.00 15.34
N ASN A 105 4.59 -9.88 15.32
CA ASN A 105 5.34 -9.19 16.35
C ASN A 105 5.35 -7.68 16.05
N VAL A 106 4.21 -7.04 16.26
CA VAL A 106 4.07 -5.58 16.17
C VAL A 106 4.40 -5.03 17.54
N PHE A 107 5.57 -4.44 17.70
CA PHE A 107 6.07 -3.95 18.98
C PHE A 107 5.33 -2.72 19.51
N GLU A 108 4.71 -1.98 18.59
CA GLU A 108 3.98 -0.74 18.86
C GLU A 108 2.73 -0.69 17.97
N ASN A 109 2.07 0.45 17.92
CA ASN A 109 0.92 0.69 17.03
C ASN A 109 1.31 0.52 15.55
N LEU A 110 0.32 0.37 14.69
CA LEU A 110 0.49 0.50 13.26
C LEU A 110 0.94 1.93 12.92
N PHE A 111 1.51 2.13 11.72
CA PHE A 111 2.11 3.41 11.37
C PHE A 111 1.53 4.00 10.09
N HIS A 112 1.55 5.32 10.08
CA HIS A 112 1.74 6.11 8.87
C HIS A 112 3.24 6.36 8.68
N VAL A 113 3.68 6.48 7.44
CA VAL A 113 5.09 6.74 7.12
C VAL A 113 5.19 8.01 6.29
N ASP A 114 5.98 8.95 6.76
CA ASP A 114 6.44 10.07 5.91
C ASP A 114 7.37 9.50 4.83
N ARG A 115 6.79 9.22 3.67
CA ARG A 115 7.52 8.63 2.54
C ARG A 115 8.50 9.61 1.89
N LEU A 116 8.28 10.92 2.01
CA LEU A 116 9.22 11.91 1.48
C LEU A 116 10.55 11.85 2.24
N GLY A 117 10.50 12.04 3.56
CA GLY A 117 11.69 12.00 4.39
C GLY A 117 12.30 10.60 4.48
N PHE A 118 11.46 9.57 4.64
CA PHE A 118 11.93 8.20 4.75
C PHE A 118 12.66 7.69 3.51
N ASP A 119 12.11 7.91 2.30
CA ASP A 119 12.72 7.40 1.06
C ASP A 119 14.09 8.06 0.80
N VAL A 120 14.25 9.35 1.10
CA VAL A 120 15.54 10.06 1.00
C VAL A 120 16.55 9.52 2.01
N ALA A 121 16.16 9.41 3.28
CA ALA A 121 17.04 8.92 4.33
C ALA A 121 17.46 7.46 4.10
N LEU A 122 16.55 6.62 3.61
CA LEU A 122 16.83 5.23 3.24
C LEU A 122 17.83 5.16 2.08
N PHE A 123 17.60 5.93 1.02
CA PHE A 123 18.49 6.00 -0.13
C PHE A 123 19.91 6.41 0.30
N ASP A 124 20.03 7.49 1.08
CA ASP A 124 21.32 8.00 1.56
C ASP A 124 22.06 6.99 2.45
N SER A 125 21.32 6.26 3.28
CA SER A 125 21.92 5.22 4.13
C SER A 125 22.43 4.03 3.33
N ILE A 126 21.64 3.58 2.34
CA ILE A 126 21.97 2.38 1.56
C ILE A 126 23.10 2.65 0.57
N THR A 127 23.09 3.78 -0.13
CA THR A 127 24.11 4.10 -1.13
C THR A 127 25.50 4.39 -0.54
N LYS A 128 25.56 4.64 0.77
CA LYS A 128 26.82 4.77 1.53
C LYS A 128 27.37 3.43 2.03
N ASN A 129 26.62 2.33 1.89
CA ASN A 129 27.05 1.01 2.33
C ASN A 129 28.10 0.44 1.34
N GLU A 130 29.19 -0.12 1.84
CA GLU A 130 30.31 -0.67 1.04
C GLU A 130 29.90 -1.81 0.09
N ASN A 131 28.81 -2.51 0.39
CA ASN A 131 28.28 -3.59 -0.44
C ASN A 131 27.33 -3.08 -1.55
N CYS A 132 26.94 -1.79 -1.53
CA CYS A 132 26.08 -1.17 -2.53
C CYS A 132 26.89 -0.30 -3.49
N ILE A 133 27.00 -0.69 -4.74
CA ILE A 133 27.60 0.14 -5.80
C ILE A 133 26.45 0.88 -6.48
N PHE A 134 26.25 2.13 -6.08
CA PHE A 134 25.21 2.96 -6.69
C PHE A 134 25.66 3.50 -8.04
N ILE A 135 24.80 3.39 -9.04
CA ILE A 135 24.96 3.98 -10.39
C ILE A 135 23.79 4.94 -10.61
N ASP A 136 24.10 6.25 -10.62
CA ASP A 136 23.14 7.26 -11.06
C ASP A 136 23.00 7.17 -12.57
N GLY A 137 21.97 6.49 -13.02
CA GLY A 137 21.82 6.18 -14.44
C GLY A 137 20.49 5.47 -14.73
N ARG A 138 20.30 5.22 -16.00
CA ARG A 138 19.08 4.58 -16.50
C ARG A 138 19.42 3.34 -17.32
N VAL A 139 18.73 2.25 -17.05
CA VAL A 139 18.77 1.07 -17.90
C VAL A 139 17.90 1.35 -19.13
N THR A 140 18.50 1.23 -20.31
CA THR A 140 17.84 1.46 -21.60
C THR A 140 17.46 0.17 -22.29
N ASP A 141 18.27 -0.88 -22.10
CA ASP A 141 18.02 -2.18 -22.70
C ASP A 141 18.57 -3.34 -21.86
N VAL A 142 18.13 -4.56 -22.22
CA VAL A 142 18.64 -5.82 -21.68
C VAL A 142 18.85 -6.81 -22.81
N ILE A 143 19.96 -7.55 -22.75
CA ILE A 143 20.26 -8.66 -23.65
C ILE A 143 19.97 -9.95 -22.91
N TYR A 144 19.22 -10.84 -23.52
CA TYR A 144 18.71 -12.06 -22.89
C TYR A 144 18.79 -13.25 -23.88
N ASP A 145 18.76 -14.44 -23.33
CA ASP A 145 18.72 -15.68 -24.11
C ASP A 145 17.43 -15.79 -24.96
N ARG A 146 17.41 -16.75 -25.88
CA ARG A 146 16.31 -16.90 -26.84
C ARG A 146 14.93 -16.99 -26.22
N ASP A 147 14.83 -17.58 -25.03
CA ASP A 147 13.56 -17.83 -24.35
C ASP A 147 13.22 -16.72 -23.33
N GLY A 148 14.10 -15.72 -23.16
CA GLY A 148 13.94 -14.65 -22.15
C GLY A 148 13.97 -15.19 -20.71
N ASP A 149 14.60 -16.34 -20.50
CA ASP A 149 14.70 -16.95 -19.17
C ASP A 149 15.92 -16.46 -18.40
N LYS A 150 16.98 -16.06 -19.12
CA LYS A 150 18.22 -15.55 -18.54
C LYS A 150 18.59 -14.19 -19.12
N ILE A 151 18.85 -13.21 -18.26
CA ILE A 151 19.44 -11.91 -18.63
C ILE A 151 20.98 -12.07 -18.70
N GLU A 152 21.57 -11.73 -19.83
CA GLU A 152 23.00 -11.82 -20.07
C GLU A 152 23.71 -10.49 -19.86
N GLU A 153 23.12 -9.39 -20.36
CA GLU A 153 23.65 -8.04 -20.19
C GLU A 153 22.55 -7.03 -19.85
N ILE A 154 22.93 -6.00 -19.13
CA ILE A 154 22.15 -4.79 -18.88
C ILE A 154 22.87 -3.63 -19.56
N VAL A 155 22.18 -2.86 -20.40
CA VAL A 155 22.71 -1.70 -21.11
C VAL A 155 22.26 -0.42 -20.43
N LEU A 156 23.20 0.44 -20.06
CA LEU A 156 22.93 1.74 -19.44
C LEU A 156 22.80 2.86 -20.47
N SER A 157 22.29 4.00 -20.04
CA SER A 157 22.07 5.17 -20.91
C SER A 157 23.35 5.79 -21.48
N ASP A 158 24.49 5.57 -20.84
CA ASP A 158 25.82 5.99 -21.31
C ASP A 158 26.47 4.98 -22.26
N GLY A 159 25.78 3.88 -22.59
CA GLY A 159 26.26 2.79 -23.42
C GLY A 159 27.09 1.74 -22.68
N SER A 160 27.39 1.92 -21.41
CA SER A 160 28.07 0.92 -20.60
C SER A 160 27.21 -0.33 -20.41
N LYS A 161 27.87 -1.47 -20.18
CA LYS A 161 27.23 -2.78 -20.04
C LYS A 161 27.62 -3.44 -18.73
N LEU A 162 26.69 -4.15 -18.14
CA LEU A 162 26.88 -4.96 -16.93
C LEU A 162 26.45 -6.40 -17.21
N HIS A 163 27.23 -7.37 -16.70
CA HIS A 163 26.91 -8.80 -16.75
C HIS A 163 26.39 -9.28 -15.39
N PRO A 164 25.05 -9.30 -15.17
CA PRO A 164 24.48 -9.57 -13.87
C PRO A 164 24.51 -11.06 -13.52
N SER A 165 24.84 -11.41 -12.27
CA SER A 165 24.56 -12.75 -11.77
C SER A 165 23.06 -12.96 -11.53
N PHE A 166 22.36 -11.89 -11.11
CA PHE A 166 20.91 -11.86 -10.89
C PHE A 166 20.37 -10.43 -11.07
N VAL A 167 19.14 -10.28 -11.56
CA VAL A 167 18.50 -8.98 -11.79
C VAL A 167 17.21 -8.89 -10.97
N PHE A 168 17.09 -7.87 -10.12
CA PHE A 168 15.84 -7.46 -9.48
C PHE A 168 15.27 -6.27 -10.22
N ASP A 169 14.17 -6.45 -10.93
CA ASP A 169 13.41 -5.33 -11.50
C ASP A 169 12.48 -4.73 -10.46
N ALA A 170 12.91 -3.63 -9.86
CA ALA A 170 12.19 -2.83 -8.87
C ALA A 170 11.63 -1.51 -9.45
N THR A 171 11.41 -1.48 -10.78
CA THR A 171 10.98 -0.27 -11.50
C THR A 171 9.50 0.06 -11.32
N ASN A 172 8.75 -0.79 -10.65
CA ASN A 172 7.33 -0.59 -10.31
C ASN A 172 6.48 -0.26 -11.56
N HIS A 173 5.90 0.94 -11.66
CA HIS A 173 5.04 1.35 -12.78
C HIS A 173 5.76 1.37 -14.15
N VAL A 174 7.07 1.53 -14.18
CA VAL A 174 7.86 1.49 -15.43
C VAL A 174 7.81 0.12 -16.05
N ARG A 175 7.86 -0.96 -15.24
CA ARG A 175 7.80 -2.36 -15.69
C ARG A 175 8.82 -2.65 -16.79
N LEU A 176 10.10 -2.43 -16.47
CA LEU A 176 11.18 -2.50 -17.48
C LEU A 176 11.28 -3.88 -18.10
N LEU A 177 11.58 -4.91 -17.30
CA LEU A 177 11.74 -6.28 -17.81
C LEU A 177 10.45 -6.83 -18.44
N PRO A 178 9.25 -6.65 -17.87
CA PRO A 178 8.03 -7.07 -18.54
C PRO A 178 7.89 -6.55 -19.96
N LYS A 179 8.22 -5.27 -20.18
CA LYS A 179 8.15 -4.65 -21.51
C LYS A 179 9.25 -5.18 -22.45
N LYS A 180 10.48 -5.31 -21.94
CA LYS A 180 11.62 -5.76 -22.75
C LYS A 180 11.52 -7.24 -23.14
N LEU A 181 11.03 -8.08 -22.22
CA LEU A 181 10.85 -9.51 -22.42
C LEU A 181 9.46 -9.88 -22.98
N ASN A 182 8.61 -8.89 -23.29
CA ASN A 182 7.24 -9.10 -23.77
C ASN A 182 6.42 -10.05 -22.87
N ILE A 183 6.55 -9.93 -21.54
CA ILE A 183 5.83 -10.78 -20.59
C ILE A 183 4.37 -10.37 -20.58
N PRO A 184 3.42 -11.28 -20.90
CA PRO A 184 2.00 -10.97 -20.91
C PRO A 184 1.51 -10.46 -19.55
N CYS A 185 0.54 -9.56 -19.60
CA CYS A 185 -0.06 -8.92 -18.45
C CYS A 185 -1.56 -9.11 -18.45
N ASN A 186 -2.10 -9.69 -17.36
CA ASN A 186 -3.52 -9.80 -17.14
C ASN A 186 -4.00 -8.63 -16.29
N PHE A 187 -4.81 -7.76 -16.88
CA PHE A 187 -5.47 -6.67 -16.17
C PHE A 187 -6.72 -7.19 -15.48
N LEU A 188 -6.87 -6.90 -14.21
CA LEU A 188 -7.89 -7.44 -13.32
C LEU A 188 -8.90 -6.38 -12.87
N SER A 189 -8.67 -5.12 -13.20
CA SER A 189 -9.58 -4.01 -12.95
C SER A 189 -9.60 -3.02 -14.10
N GLU A 190 -10.58 -2.12 -14.09
CA GLU A 190 -10.58 -0.92 -14.92
C GLU A 190 -9.45 0.04 -14.48
N LYS A 191 -9.09 0.97 -15.36
CA LYS A 191 -8.08 1.99 -15.05
C LYS A 191 -8.61 2.96 -14.01
N GLN A 192 -7.79 3.23 -13.01
CA GLN A 192 -8.02 4.25 -12.01
C GLN A 192 -7.08 5.43 -12.26
N ARG A 193 -7.56 6.64 -12.03
CA ARG A 193 -6.73 7.84 -11.94
C ARG A 193 -6.60 8.23 -10.48
N THR A 194 -5.38 8.20 -10.00
CA THR A 194 -5.04 8.53 -8.62
C THR A 194 -4.41 9.91 -8.60
N VAL A 195 -4.99 10.82 -7.82
CA VAL A 195 -4.53 12.21 -7.67
C VAL A 195 -4.36 12.52 -6.20
N PHE A 196 -3.23 13.11 -5.83
CA PHE A 196 -2.93 13.41 -4.43
C PHE A 196 -1.87 14.50 -4.29
N THR A 197 -1.85 15.09 -3.09
CA THR A 197 -0.85 16.10 -2.69
C THR A 197 -0.70 16.09 -1.17
N HIS A 198 0.32 16.79 -0.67
CA HIS A 198 0.50 17.00 0.76
C HIS A 198 0.13 18.44 1.13
N TYR A 199 -0.49 18.56 2.28
CA TYR A 199 -0.76 19.82 2.95
C TYR A 199 0.00 19.86 4.26
N ARG A 200 0.53 21.05 4.61
CA ARG A 200 1.11 21.28 5.92
C ARG A 200 0.02 21.76 6.88
N HIS A 201 0.06 21.30 8.11
CA HIS A 201 -0.83 21.78 9.18
C HIS A 201 -0.04 22.06 10.48
N PRO A 202 -0.48 23.04 11.27
CA PRO A 202 0.27 23.44 12.47
C PRO A 202 0.22 22.41 13.59
N ASP A 203 -0.81 21.58 13.63
CA ASP A 203 -0.96 20.49 14.59
C ASP A 203 -1.71 19.31 13.97
N TYR A 204 -0.97 18.28 13.57
CA TYR A 204 -1.52 17.07 12.97
C TYR A 204 -2.46 16.27 13.90
N LYS A 205 -2.47 16.58 15.19
CA LYS A 205 -3.37 15.97 16.18
C LYS A 205 -4.79 16.52 16.09
N LEU A 206 -4.97 17.64 15.40
CA LEU A 206 -6.28 18.26 15.22
C LEU A 206 -6.72 18.11 13.77
N GLY A 207 -7.84 17.44 13.54
CA GLY A 207 -8.43 17.30 12.21
C GLY A 207 -9.02 18.61 11.67
N PRO A 208 -9.20 18.73 10.35
CA PRO A 208 -9.67 19.93 9.65
C PRO A 208 -11.20 20.10 9.75
N SER A 209 -11.73 20.24 10.95
CA SER A 209 -13.16 20.39 11.20
C SER A 209 -13.43 21.33 12.38
N ASP A 210 -14.53 22.05 12.36
CA ASP A 210 -15.00 22.81 13.51
C ASP A 210 -15.65 21.92 14.58
N ASN A 211 -16.06 20.72 14.22
CA ASN A 211 -16.63 19.74 15.13
C ASN A 211 -15.52 19.07 15.97
N LYS A 212 -15.60 19.23 17.30
CA LYS A 212 -14.59 18.69 18.23
C LYS A 212 -14.41 17.18 18.12
N ALA A 213 -15.50 16.41 18.01
CA ALA A 213 -15.45 14.95 17.88
C ALA A 213 -14.75 14.52 16.57
N GLN A 214 -15.01 15.24 15.46
CA GLN A 214 -14.31 15.00 14.21
C GLN A 214 -12.83 15.36 14.31
N LYS A 215 -12.47 16.48 14.93
CA LYS A 215 -11.05 16.85 15.18
C LYS A 215 -10.31 15.73 15.90
N GLU A 216 -10.89 15.24 17.00
CA GLU A 216 -10.28 14.17 17.80
C GLU A 216 -10.20 12.84 17.05
N SER A 217 -11.21 12.50 16.23
CA SER A 217 -11.23 11.25 15.47
C SER A 217 -10.18 11.21 14.34
N TRP A 218 -9.79 12.37 13.80
CA TRP A 218 -8.76 12.47 12.76
C TRP A 218 -7.35 12.30 13.28
N SER A 219 -7.15 12.53 14.57
CA SER A 219 -5.86 12.35 15.23
C SER A 219 -5.34 10.91 15.04
N HIS A 220 -4.23 10.75 14.35
CA HIS A 220 -3.60 9.45 14.07
C HIS A 220 -4.48 8.46 13.28
N SER A 221 -5.41 8.95 12.47
CA SER A 221 -6.34 8.10 11.73
C SER A 221 -6.08 8.15 10.23
N THR A 222 -6.17 6.98 9.57
CA THR A 222 -6.43 6.96 8.12
C THR A 222 -7.91 7.16 7.90
N SER A 223 -8.30 8.23 7.24
CA SER A 223 -9.69 8.46 6.83
C SER A 223 -9.90 8.04 5.38
N LEU A 224 -10.90 7.23 5.14
CA LEU A 224 -11.30 6.75 3.81
C LEU A 224 -12.74 7.16 3.53
N LEU A 225 -12.99 7.78 2.38
CA LEU A 225 -14.29 8.28 1.97
C LEU A 225 -14.68 7.69 0.62
N LYS A 226 -15.85 7.02 0.55
CA LYS A 226 -16.39 6.52 -0.71
C LYS A 226 -17.09 7.66 -1.46
N LEU A 227 -16.51 8.09 -2.58
CA LEU A 227 -16.97 9.27 -3.32
C LEU A 227 -18.40 9.15 -3.85
N SER A 228 -18.81 7.98 -4.33
CA SER A 228 -20.17 7.77 -4.87
C SER A 228 -21.29 7.99 -3.87
N GLN A 229 -20.98 8.01 -2.57
CA GLN A 229 -21.95 8.32 -1.52
C GLN A 229 -22.09 9.83 -1.25
N GLU A 230 -21.07 10.60 -1.65
CA GLU A 230 -21.04 12.05 -1.47
C GLU A 230 -21.35 12.81 -2.75
N LEU A 231 -20.93 12.26 -3.89
CA LEU A 231 -21.01 12.91 -5.19
C LEU A 231 -21.69 11.99 -6.20
N ASP A 232 -22.74 12.49 -6.80
CA ASP A 232 -23.49 11.78 -7.84
C ASP A 232 -22.62 11.42 -9.04
N GLY A 233 -22.66 10.14 -9.43
CA GLY A 233 -21.98 9.64 -10.62
C GLY A 233 -20.46 9.52 -10.50
N ILE A 234 -19.84 9.87 -9.35
CA ILE A 234 -18.40 9.77 -9.17
C ILE A 234 -18.05 8.48 -8.45
N GLU A 235 -17.39 7.57 -9.16
CA GLU A 235 -16.88 6.33 -8.55
C GLU A 235 -15.44 6.48 -8.12
N GLY A 236 -15.17 6.22 -6.86
CA GLY A 236 -13.82 6.29 -6.31
C GLY A 236 -13.76 6.26 -4.80
N MET A 237 -12.53 6.30 -4.31
CA MET A 237 -12.21 6.35 -2.89
C MET A 237 -11.23 7.50 -2.64
N ALA A 238 -11.54 8.31 -1.64
CA ALA A 238 -10.66 9.35 -1.16
C ALA A 238 -10.01 8.95 0.17
N TRP A 239 -8.86 9.55 0.46
CA TRP A 239 -8.15 9.38 1.72
C TRP A 239 -7.64 10.70 2.29
N CYS A 240 -7.44 10.69 3.60
CA CYS A 240 -6.68 11.68 4.31
C CYS A 240 -5.83 10.98 5.38
N ILE A 241 -4.51 11.20 5.36
CA ILE A 241 -3.53 10.49 6.16
C ILE A 241 -2.60 11.48 6.84
N PRO A 242 -2.62 11.63 8.18
CA PRO A 242 -1.68 12.48 8.89
C PRO A 242 -0.27 11.86 8.91
N LEU A 243 0.74 12.68 8.63
CA LEU A 243 2.15 12.33 8.46
C LEU A 243 3.08 13.27 9.25
N GLY A 244 2.81 13.47 10.53
CA GLY A 244 3.53 14.46 11.31
C GLY A 244 3.08 15.88 10.97
N ASP A 245 3.99 16.72 10.45
CA ASP A 245 3.67 18.10 10.04
C ASP A 245 2.87 18.19 8.73
N TYR A 246 2.62 17.06 8.10
CA TYR A 246 1.90 16.99 6.85
C TYR A 246 0.64 16.14 6.97
N VAL A 247 -0.26 16.35 6.03
CA VAL A 247 -1.37 15.45 5.75
C VAL A 247 -1.39 15.12 4.27
N SER A 248 -1.41 13.84 3.95
CA SER A 248 -1.62 13.36 2.59
C SER A 248 -3.10 13.34 2.29
N VAL A 249 -3.51 14.03 1.24
CA VAL A 249 -4.91 14.08 0.79
C VAL A 249 -4.96 13.67 -0.67
N GLY A 250 -5.82 12.72 -0.99
CA GLY A 250 -5.92 12.25 -2.35
C GLY A 250 -7.14 11.37 -2.61
N THR A 251 -7.27 11.00 -3.86
CA THR A 251 -8.34 10.13 -4.32
C THR A 251 -7.90 9.27 -5.49
N SER A 252 -8.55 8.12 -5.63
CA SER A 252 -8.50 7.30 -6.83
C SER A 252 -9.91 7.17 -7.40
N ILE A 253 -10.09 7.56 -8.64
CA ILE A 253 -11.36 7.51 -9.36
C ILE A 253 -11.26 6.58 -10.56
N ASN A 254 -12.40 5.97 -10.93
CA ASN A 254 -12.48 5.20 -12.15
C ASN A 254 -12.36 6.14 -13.36
N ALA A 255 -11.28 6.00 -14.13
CA ALA A 255 -10.96 6.90 -15.25
C ALA A 255 -11.93 6.75 -16.42
N GLN A 256 -12.54 5.58 -16.61
CA GLN A 256 -13.44 5.31 -17.71
C GLN A 256 -14.87 5.79 -17.42
N LYS A 257 -15.34 5.61 -16.19
CA LYS A 257 -16.70 6.01 -15.79
C LYS A 257 -16.86 7.48 -15.46
N ASN A 258 -15.74 8.19 -15.29
CA ASN A 258 -15.70 9.63 -14.96
C ASN A 258 -15.09 10.43 -16.11
N GLU A 259 -15.48 10.18 -17.34
CA GLU A 259 -14.90 10.77 -18.56
C GLU A 259 -14.91 12.31 -18.60
N GLY A 260 -15.87 12.96 -17.93
CA GLY A 260 -15.94 14.43 -17.84
C GLY A 260 -14.92 15.06 -16.87
N VAL A 261 -14.16 14.27 -16.10
CA VAL A 261 -13.20 14.74 -15.10
C VAL A 261 -11.79 14.34 -15.54
N THR A 262 -11.13 15.22 -16.27
CA THR A 262 -9.89 14.89 -16.97
C THR A 262 -8.64 15.49 -16.31
N SER A 263 -8.73 16.67 -15.69
CA SER A 263 -7.56 17.29 -15.06
C SER A 263 -7.39 16.91 -13.59
N LYS A 264 -6.15 16.94 -13.11
CA LYS A 264 -5.85 16.69 -11.69
C LYS A 264 -6.48 17.75 -10.78
N GLU A 265 -6.60 18.97 -11.24
CA GLU A 265 -7.23 20.07 -10.53
C GLU A 265 -8.74 19.82 -10.34
N GLN A 266 -9.45 19.39 -11.40
CA GLN A 266 -10.87 19.01 -11.32
C GLN A 266 -11.10 17.86 -10.33
N ILE A 267 -10.20 16.87 -10.32
CA ILE A 267 -10.29 15.76 -9.38
C ILE A 267 -10.10 16.23 -7.94
N MET A 268 -9.17 17.16 -7.69
CA MET A 268 -8.99 17.75 -6.36
C MET A 268 -10.18 18.59 -5.93
N GLU A 269 -10.84 19.32 -6.84
CA GLU A 269 -12.08 20.04 -6.54
C GLU A 269 -13.25 19.11 -6.18
N LEU A 270 -13.35 17.96 -6.85
CA LEU A 270 -14.34 16.93 -6.48
C LEU A 270 -14.09 16.41 -5.07
N LEU A 271 -12.82 16.16 -4.74
CA LEU A 271 -12.40 15.69 -3.44
C LEU A 271 -12.76 16.72 -2.35
N ASP A 272 -12.48 18.02 -2.59
CA ASP A 272 -12.83 19.10 -1.68
C ASP A 272 -14.34 19.13 -1.40
N ARG A 273 -15.15 19.08 -2.45
CA ARG A 273 -16.61 19.06 -2.31
C ARG A 273 -17.13 17.86 -1.51
N ALA A 274 -16.52 16.69 -1.71
CA ALA A 274 -16.89 15.50 -0.96
C ALA A 274 -16.60 15.64 0.53
N TYR A 275 -15.43 16.18 0.88
CA TYR A 275 -15.06 16.41 2.27
C TYR A 275 -15.86 17.55 2.92
N GLN A 276 -16.11 18.64 2.19
CA GLN A 276 -16.92 19.77 2.70
C GLN A 276 -18.35 19.33 3.06
N LYS A 277 -18.97 18.42 2.29
CA LYS A 277 -20.26 17.81 2.66
C LYS A 277 -20.23 17.09 4.01
N ARG A 278 -19.05 16.69 4.45
CA ARG A 278 -18.79 16.07 5.76
C ARG A 278 -18.40 17.06 6.83
N GLY A 279 -18.43 18.36 6.55
CA GLY A 279 -17.94 19.39 7.46
C GLY A 279 -16.42 19.37 7.64
N ILE A 280 -15.69 18.78 6.68
CA ILE A 280 -14.24 18.65 6.69
C ILE A 280 -13.69 19.59 5.60
N ASP A 281 -13.12 20.71 6.01
CA ASP A 281 -12.52 21.69 5.11
C ASP A 281 -11.02 21.82 5.40
N TYR A 282 -10.24 20.86 4.85
CA TYR A 282 -8.80 20.87 5.07
C TYR A 282 -8.10 22.07 4.42
N ARG A 283 -8.63 22.66 3.33
CA ARG A 283 -8.06 23.88 2.72
C ARG A 283 -8.19 25.11 3.59
N LYS A 284 -9.19 25.16 4.46
CA LYS A 284 -9.36 26.24 5.42
C LYS A 284 -8.26 26.25 6.50
N TYR A 285 -7.78 25.05 6.86
CA TYR A 285 -6.86 24.88 8.00
C TYR A 285 -5.43 24.58 7.59
N TYR A 286 -5.21 24.09 6.36
CA TYR A 286 -3.93 23.60 5.88
C TYR A 286 -3.51 24.32 4.60
N SER A 287 -2.20 24.49 4.43
CA SER A 287 -1.61 25.02 3.19
C SER A 287 -1.07 23.90 2.32
N GLN A 288 -1.28 23.97 1.00
CA GLN A 288 -0.69 23.01 0.07
C GLN A 288 0.83 23.18 0.05
N GLU A 289 1.55 22.09 0.27
CA GLU A 289 3.02 22.09 0.39
C GLU A 289 3.72 21.52 -0.83
N THR A 290 3.12 20.50 -1.46
CA THR A 290 3.72 19.82 -2.61
C THR A 290 2.88 20.01 -3.87
N GLU A 291 3.45 19.68 -5.02
CA GLU A 291 2.69 19.64 -6.26
C GLU A 291 1.59 18.57 -6.22
N ILE A 292 0.55 18.76 -7.04
CA ILE A 292 -0.48 17.75 -7.25
C ILE A 292 0.07 16.69 -8.19
N VAL A 293 0.20 15.47 -7.71
CA VAL A 293 0.62 14.30 -8.49
C VAL A 293 -0.59 13.58 -9.06
N SER A 294 -0.51 13.20 -10.33
CA SER A 294 -1.51 12.37 -11.00
C SER A 294 -0.85 11.15 -11.62
N ILE A 295 -1.34 9.97 -11.26
CA ILE A 295 -0.85 8.70 -11.82
C ILE A 295 -2.02 7.84 -12.31
N GLU A 296 -1.81 7.11 -13.39
CA GLU A 296 -2.71 6.01 -13.76
C GLU A 296 -2.35 4.77 -12.97
N ASN A 297 -3.37 4.10 -12.47
CA ASN A 297 -3.26 2.92 -11.65
C ASN A 297 -4.22 1.84 -12.17
N GLN A 298 -3.77 0.60 -12.18
CA GLN A 298 -4.59 -0.52 -12.60
C GLN A 298 -4.15 -1.77 -11.85
N TYR A 299 -5.11 -2.55 -11.40
CA TYR A 299 -4.84 -3.84 -10.79
C TYR A 299 -4.46 -4.85 -11.87
N PHE A 300 -3.28 -5.46 -11.75
CA PHE A 300 -2.77 -6.40 -12.75
C PHE A 300 -1.84 -7.46 -12.16
N ILE A 301 -1.61 -8.50 -12.92
CA ILE A 301 -0.57 -9.49 -12.68
C ILE A 301 0.07 -9.94 -14.01
N HIS A 302 1.39 -10.04 -14.05
CA HIS A 302 2.09 -10.67 -15.16
C HIS A 302 2.03 -12.19 -15.08
N GLU A 303 2.20 -12.89 -16.19
CA GLU A 303 2.10 -14.36 -16.25
C GLU A 303 3.15 -15.05 -15.41
N ARG A 304 4.40 -14.52 -15.37
CA ARG A 304 5.51 -15.03 -14.55
C ARG A 304 6.20 -13.94 -13.77
N ALA A 305 6.64 -14.28 -12.56
CA ALA A 305 7.33 -13.35 -11.69
C ALA A 305 8.83 -13.26 -11.94
N GLY A 306 9.43 -14.26 -12.58
CA GLY A 306 10.87 -14.29 -12.77
C GLY A 306 11.33 -15.40 -13.72
N GLY A 307 12.63 -15.42 -13.99
CA GLY A 307 13.33 -16.41 -14.79
C GLY A 307 14.51 -17.04 -14.05
N ALA A 308 15.50 -17.55 -14.82
CA ALA A 308 16.64 -18.24 -14.25
C ALA A 308 17.52 -17.32 -13.37
N ASN A 309 17.64 -16.04 -13.73
CA ASN A 309 18.45 -15.08 -12.98
C ASN A 309 17.79 -13.70 -12.87
N TRP A 310 16.47 -13.60 -12.87
CA TRP A 310 15.77 -12.33 -12.67
C TRP A 310 14.45 -12.49 -11.96
N LEU A 311 14.00 -11.39 -11.34
CA LEU A 311 12.72 -11.26 -10.62
C LEU A 311 12.07 -9.92 -10.92
N LEU A 312 10.75 -9.93 -11.12
CA LEU A 312 9.90 -8.75 -11.09
C LEU A 312 9.49 -8.50 -9.63
N ALA A 313 10.04 -7.47 -9.02
CA ALA A 313 9.82 -7.22 -7.60
C ALA A 313 8.52 -6.44 -7.36
N ALA A 314 7.68 -6.96 -6.49
CA ALA A 314 6.44 -6.33 -5.98
C ALA A 314 5.57 -5.73 -7.09
N GLY A 315 5.37 -4.41 -7.11
CA GLY A 315 4.54 -3.70 -8.08
C GLY A 315 4.99 -3.80 -9.54
N THR A 316 6.21 -4.31 -9.80
CA THR A 316 6.63 -4.65 -11.16
C THR A 316 5.99 -5.95 -11.64
N TYR A 317 5.81 -6.94 -10.75
CA TYR A 317 5.14 -8.21 -11.06
C TYR A 317 3.62 -8.10 -11.01
N SER A 318 3.11 -7.53 -9.93
CA SER A 318 1.67 -7.42 -9.70
C SER A 318 1.36 -6.17 -8.90
N GLN A 319 0.49 -5.36 -9.46
CA GLN A 319 -0.04 -4.23 -8.73
C GLN A 319 -1.35 -4.63 -8.08
N VAL A 320 -1.39 -4.45 -6.76
CA VAL A 320 -2.57 -4.68 -5.94
C VAL A 320 -3.30 -3.38 -5.68
N TRP A 321 -4.54 -3.51 -5.28
CA TRP A 321 -5.38 -2.36 -4.99
C TRP A 321 -4.85 -1.54 -3.81
N PHE A 322 -4.64 -0.22 -4.02
CA PHE A 322 -3.86 0.63 -3.12
C PHE A 322 -4.45 0.88 -1.73
N PRO A 323 -5.78 1.03 -1.52
CA PRO A 323 -6.31 1.36 -0.19
C PRO A 323 -6.05 0.32 0.90
N SER A 324 -5.70 -0.91 0.52
CA SER A 324 -5.35 -1.94 1.50
C SER A 324 -3.96 -1.78 2.12
N GLY A 325 -3.13 -0.85 1.63
CA GLY A 325 -1.71 -0.73 2.02
C GLY A 325 -0.84 -1.92 1.64
N SER A 326 -1.37 -2.86 0.86
CA SER A 326 -0.70 -4.13 0.55
C SER A 326 0.50 -3.97 -0.38
N GLY A 327 0.54 -2.96 -1.22
CA GLY A 327 1.65 -2.74 -2.16
C GLY A 327 3.00 -2.60 -1.46
N VAL A 328 3.06 -1.80 -0.39
CA VAL A 328 4.28 -1.63 0.42
C VAL A 328 4.59 -2.91 1.18
N ALA A 329 3.60 -3.57 1.77
CA ALA A 329 3.81 -4.82 2.48
C ALA A 329 4.38 -5.92 1.56
N ILE A 330 3.88 -6.06 0.32
CA ILE A 330 4.45 -6.97 -0.69
C ILE A 330 5.89 -6.57 -1.04
N ALA A 331 6.19 -5.28 -1.16
CA ALA A 331 7.53 -4.76 -1.42
C ALA A 331 8.52 -5.18 -0.32
N LEU A 332 8.16 -4.94 0.93
CA LEU A 332 8.98 -5.27 2.09
C LEU A 332 9.11 -6.79 2.28
N TYR A 333 8.04 -7.54 2.05
CA TYR A 333 8.09 -9.01 2.04
C TYR A 333 9.07 -9.52 0.97
N THR A 334 9.00 -8.98 -0.26
CA THR A 334 9.92 -9.36 -1.35
C THR A 334 11.36 -9.04 -0.96
N ALA A 335 11.60 -7.85 -0.44
CA ALA A 335 12.93 -7.42 -0.02
C ALA A 335 13.50 -8.31 1.10
N ARG A 336 12.72 -8.63 2.11
CA ARG A 336 13.14 -9.45 3.25
C ARG A 336 13.72 -10.81 2.84
N PHE A 337 13.25 -11.37 1.74
CA PHE A 337 13.65 -12.67 1.26
C PHE A 337 14.50 -12.62 -0.03
N ALA A 338 15.05 -11.46 -0.37
CA ALA A 338 15.81 -11.25 -1.63
C ALA A 338 16.94 -12.28 -1.84
N ASP A 339 17.66 -12.68 -0.79
CA ASP A 339 18.73 -13.67 -0.87
C ASP A 339 18.27 -15.08 -1.26
N ARG A 340 16.98 -15.40 -1.14
CA ARG A 340 16.44 -16.71 -1.56
C ARG A 340 16.49 -16.87 -3.09
N TRP A 341 16.28 -15.78 -3.82
CA TRP A 341 16.37 -15.79 -5.28
C TRP A 341 17.79 -16.04 -5.77
N LEU A 342 18.79 -15.50 -5.07
CA LEU A 342 20.19 -15.74 -5.40
C LEU A 342 20.60 -17.20 -5.21
N LYS A 343 19.99 -17.88 -4.22
CA LYS A 343 20.28 -19.29 -3.89
C LYS A 343 19.49 -20.29 -4.73
N SER A 344 18.25 -19.98 -5.03
CA SER A 344 17.32 -20.92 -5.70
C SER A 344 16.22 -20.16 -6.46
N PRO A 345 16.54 -19.52 -7.59
CA PRO A 345 15.60 -18.65 -8.32
C PRO A 345 14.27 -19.34 -8.63
N LYS A 346 14.32 -20.52 -9.25
CA LYS A 346 13.13 -21.28 -9.66
C LYS A 346 12.18 -21.60 -8.50
N LYS A 347 12.72 -22.03 -7.35
CA LYS A 347 11.92 -22.34 -6.16
C LYS A 347 11.34 -21.07 -5.56
N ALA A 348 12.14 -20.00 -5.47
CA ALA A 348 11.72 -18.71 -4.94
C ALA A 348 10.61 -18.08 -5.79
N ASN A 349 10.75 -18.07 -7.13
CA ASN A 349 9.73 -17.60 -8.06
C ASN A 349 8.40 -18.32 -7.86
N LYS A 350 8.41 -19.66 -7.82
CA LYS A 350 7.20 -20.46 -7.61
C LYS A 350 6.51 -20.15 -6.27
N GLN A 351 7.28 -19.96 -5.20
CA GLN A 351 6.73 -19.61 -3.88
C GLN A 351 6.14 -18.19 -3.89
N TYR A 352 6.81 -17.25 -4.54
CA TYR A 352 6.39 -15.87 -4.66
C TYR A 352 5.12 -15.73 -5.50
N GLU A 353 5.05 -16.38 -6.65
CA GLU A 353 3.84 -16.42 -7.48
C GLU A 353 2.64 -16.98 -6.72
N LYS A 354 2.85 -18.09 -6.00
CA LYS A 354 1.80 -18.68 -5.15
C LYS A 354 1.36 -17.70 -4.05
N PHE A 355 2.28 -16.98 -3.44
CA PHE A 355 2.00 -15.99 -2.42
C PHE A 355 1.15 -14.85 -3.00
N ILE A 356 1.59 -14.22 -4.10
CA ILE A 356 0.85 -13.13 -4.74
C ILE A 356 -0.55 -13.58 -5.19
N ARG A 357 -0.68 -14.73 -5.85
CA ARG A 357 -1.98 -15.24 -6.33
C ARG A 357 -3.02 -15.48 -5.22
N ARG A 358 -2.59 -15.66 -3.97
CA ARG A 358 -3.51 -15.76 -2.82
C ARG A 358 -4.23 -14.45 -2.48
N PHE A 359 -3.68 -13.31 -2.88
CA PHE A 359 -4.33 -12.00 -2.66
C PHE A 359 -5.35 -11.66 -3.71
N LEU A 360 -5.26 -12.22 -4.91
CA LEU A 360 -6.07 -11.80 -6.05
C LEU A 360 -7.58 -11.79 -5.76
N PRO A 361 -8.18 -12.81 -5.12
CA PRO A 361 -9.60 -12.80 -4.82
C PRO A 361 -10.00 -11.65 -3.89
N SER A 362 -9.23 -11.42 -2.83
CA SER A 362 -9.51 -10.36 -1.86
C SER A 362 -9.40 -8.97 -2.46
N HIS A 363 -8.42 -8.74 -3.33
CA HIS A 363 -8.29 -7.47 -4.05
C HIS A 363 -9.39 -7.27 -5.09
N GLY A 364 -9.83 -8.32 -5.75
CA GLY A 364 -10.97 -8.28 -6.66
C GLY A 364 -12.27 -7.87 -5.96
N ILE A 365 -12.51 -8.38 -4.75
CA ILE A 365 -13.66 -7.97 -3.93
C ILE A 365 -13.54 -6.49 -3.55
N HIS A 366 -12.38 -6.01 -3.15
CA HIS A 366 -12.16 -4.59 -2.86
C HIS A 366 -12.46 -3.70 -4.07
N ASP A 367 -11.97 -4.10 -5.25
CA ASP A 367 -12.22 -3.37 -6.49
C ASP A 367 -13.73 -3.28 -6.78
N GLN A 368 -14.45 -4.39 -6.68
CA GLN A 368 -15.90 -4.42 -6.86
C GLN A 368 -16.65 -3.52 -5.89
N ILE A 369 -16.26 -3.51 -4.60
CA ILE A 369 -16.88 -2.66 -3.58
C ILE A 369 -16.71 -1.19 -3.91
N ILE A 370 -15.54 -0.80 -4.41
CA ILE A 370 -15.22 0.60 -4.70
C ILE A 370 -15.82 1.05 -6.02
N SER A 371 -15.74 0.21 -7.04
CA SER A 371 -16.26 0.50 -8.36
C SER A 371 -17.80 0.50 -8.43
N SER A 372 -18.47 -0.01 -7.38
CA SER A 372 -19.95 0.01 -7.35
C SER A 372 -20.47 1.44 -7.16
N ASN A 373 -21.25 1.90 -8.14
CA ASN A 373 -21.99 3.16 -8.03
C ASN A 373 -23.26 2.92 -7.21
N LEU A 374 -23.12 2.98 -5.89
CA LEU A 374 -24.20 2.69 -4.96
C LEU A 374 -24.78 4.01 -4.48
N LYS A 375 -25.80 4.49 -5.19
CA LYS A 375 -26.64 5.60 -4.75
C LYS A 375 -27.75 5.06 -3.83
N ASP A 376 -28.25 5.92 -2.95
CA ASP A 376 -29.46 5.67 -2.17
C ASP A 376 -29.48 4.35 -1.38
N LEU A 377 -28.31 3.97 -0.85
CA LEU A 377 -28.22 2.78 -0.03
C LEU A 377 -29.01 2.93 1.27
N THR A 378 -29.77 1.91 1.61
CA THR A 378 -30.31 1.76 2.95
C THR A 378 -29.19 1.61 3.97
N TYR A 379 -29.45 1.95 5.26
CA TYR A 379 -28.50 1.74 6.33
C TYR A 379 -27.92 0.31 6.35
N ARG A 380 -28.77 -0.70 6.17
CA ARG A 380 -28.36 -2.10 6.10
C ARG A 380 -27.36 -2.39 4.97
N GLN A 381 -27.62 -1.83 3.78
CA GLN A 381 -26.72 -2.01 2.62
C GLN A 381 -25.38 -1.30 2.83
N MET A 382 -25.37 -0.10 3.39
CA MET A 382 -24.15 0.63 3.76
C MET A 382 -23.34 -0.14 4.81
N TYR A 383 -24.02 -0.69 5.81
CA TYR A 383 -23.39 -1.52 6.84
C TYR A 383 -22.73 -2.75 6.21
N GLN A 384 -23.45 -3.50 5.37
CA GLN A 384 -22.93 -4.69 4.70
C GLN A 384 -21.72 -4.38 3.80
N LEU A 385 -21.75 -3.23 3.12
CA LEU A 385 -20.65 -2.77 2.29
C LEU A 385 -19.39 -2.49 3.13
N THR A 386 -19.55 -1.77 4.24
CA THR A 386 -18.44 -1.44 5.14
C THR A 386 -17.89 -2.68 5.83
N ASP A 387 -18.75 -3.57 6.31
CA ASP A 387 -18.36 -4.85 6.91
C ASP A 387 -17.58 -5.72 5.91
N SER A 388 -18.03 -5.80 4.67
CA SER A 388 -17.34 -6.53 3.60
C SER A 388 -15.96 -5.96 3.32
N LEU A 389 -15.81 -4.63 3.29
CA LEU A 389 -14.54 -3.96 3.05
C LEU A 389 -13.53 -4.29 4.17
N LEU A 390 -13.95 -4.19 5.43
CA LEU A 390 -13.10 -4.43 6.59
C LEU A 390 -12.76 -5.92 6.74
N THR A 391 -13.75 -6.79 6.58
CA THR A 391 -13.55 -8.26 6.63
C THR A 391 -12.54 -8.71 5.58
N ASN A 392 -12.61 -8.13 4.39
CA ASN A 392 -11.69 -8.46 3.32
C ASN A 392 -10.27 -7.93 3.59
N SER A 393 -10.13 -6.77 4.23
CA SER A 393 -8.83 -6.26 4.69
C SER A 393 -8.17 -7.20 5.70
N LEU A 394 -8.93 -7.71 6.67
CA LEU A 394 -8.43 -8.71 7.62
C LEU A 394 -8.08 -10.04 6.93
N SER A 395 -8.84 -10.47 5.93
CA SER A 395 -8.52 -11.66 5.13
C SER A 395 -7.18 -11.52 4.40
N ILE A 396 -6.84 -10.35 3.90
CA ILE A 396 -5.54 -10.04 3.32
C ILE A 396 -4.44 -10.22 4.38
N MET A 397 -4.61 -9.66 5.57
CA MET A 397 -3.67 -9.81 6.69
C MET A 397 -3.45 -11.29 7.05
N CYS A 398 -4.52 -12.09 7.14
CA CYS A 398 -4.40 -13.53 7.37
C CYS A 398 -3.58 -14.24 6.27
N THR A 399 -3.71 -13.82 5.02
CA THR A 399 -2.94 -14.39 3.91
C THR A 399 -1.44 -14.11 4.05
N TYR A 400 -1.05 -12.92 4.51
CA TYR A 400 0.33 -12.61 4.85
C TYR A 400 0.83 -13.51 6.00
N ALA A 401 0.04 -13.62 7.07
CA ALA A 401 0.39 -14.46 8.21
C ALA A 401 0.66 -15.91 7.80
N GLN A 402 -0.21 -16.48 6.95
CA GLN A 402 -0.02 -17.83 6.39
C GLN A 402 1.28 -18.02 5.62
N SER A 403 1.79 -16.97 5.01
CA SER A 403 2.97 -17.02 4.14
C SER A 403 4.29 -16.80 4.88
N ARG A 404 4.25 -16.18 6.05
CA ARG A 404 5.43 -15.73 6.81
C ARG A 404 5.78 -16.57 8.01
N ASN A 405 4.76 -17.01 8.74
CA ASN A 405 4.90 -17.48 10.09
C ASN A 405 5.24 -18.97 10.19
N SER A 406 5.55 -19.39 11.41
CA SER A 406 5.67 -20.78 11.79
C SER A 406 4.39 -21.56 11.44
N SER A 407 4.47 -22.87 11.42
CA SER A 407 3.32 -23.74 11.13
C SER A 407 2.12 -23.43 12.02
N LEU A 408 2.35 -23.09 13.28
CA LEU A 408 1.30 -22.71 14.22
C LEU A 408 0.63 -21.38 13.84
N GLY A 409 1.41 -20.32 13.55
CA GLY A 409 0.88 -19.03 13.13
C GLY A 409 0.10 -19.13 11.81
N ALA A 410 0.58 -19.92 10.87
CA ALA A 410 -0.13 -20.18 9.62
C ALA A 410 -1.46 -20.94 9.85
N LEU A 411 -1.49 -21.91 10.77
CA LEU A 411 -2.71 -22.62 11.14
C LEU A 411 -3.74 -21.67 11.77
N ILE A 412 -3.32 -20.85 12.73
CA ILE A 412 -4.19 -19.87 13.40
C ILE A 412 -4.75 -18.87 12.38
N ALA A 413 -3.91 -18.31 11.51
CA ALA A 413 -4.35 -17.39 10.45
C ALA A 413 -5.35 -18.07 9.48
N THR A 414 -5.17 -19.35 9.17
CA THR A 414 -6.11 -20.13 8.36
C THR A 414 -7.45 -20.28 9.07
N LEU A 415 -7.45 -20.62 10.35
CA LEU A 415 -8.67 -20.74 11.15
C LEU A 415 -9.44 -19.42 11.22
N ILE A 416 -8.74 -18.31 11.54
CA ILE A 416 -9.36 -16.97 11.59
C ILE A 416 -9.98 -16.63 10.23
N LYS A 417 -9.24 -16.82 9.14
CA LYS A 417 -9.74 -16.57 7.79
C LYS A 417 -11.00 -17.38 7.48
N SER A 418 -11.00 -18.67 7.80
CA SER A 418 -12.16 -19.53 7.61
C SER A 418 -13.37 -19.11 8.44
N LEU A 419 -13.17 -18.69 9.69
CA LEU A 419 -14.24 -18.17 10.54
C LEU A 419 -14.85 -16.87 9.97
N MET A 420 -14.04 -16.01 9.37
CA MET A 420 -14.50 -14.80 8.69
C MET A 420 -15.29 -15.15 7.42
N GLU A 421 -14.78 -16.06 6.59
CA GLU A 421 -15.46 -16.52 5.35
C GLU A 421 -16.81 -17.17 5.65
N LEU A 422 -16.91 -17.91 6.76
CA LEU A 422 -18.16 -18.50 7.26
C LEU A 422 -19.05 -17.49 8.01
N LYS A 423 -18.66 -16.21 8.11
CA LYS A 423 -19.35 -15.15 8.85
C LYS A 423 -19.58 -15.45 10.35
N LEU A 424 -18.76 -16.33 10.92
CA LEU A 424 -18.78 -16.67 12.35
C LEU A 424 -17.95 -15.68 13.19
N LEU A 425 -16.93 -15.07 12.59
CA LEU A 425 -16.16 -13.98 13.17
C LEU A 425 -16.58 -12.66 12.50
N LYS A 426 -17.14 -11.74 13.28
CA LYS A 426 -17.69 -10.49 12.78
C LYS A 426 -16.72 -9.34 12.99
N ILE A 427 -16.73 -8.40 12.05
CA ILE A 427 -15.89 -7.20 12.13
C ILE A 427 -16.19 -6.33 13.34
N SER A 428 -17.42 -6.36 13.85
CA SER A 428 -17.83 -5.63 15.04
C SER A 428 -17.00 -5.91 16.28
N TYR A 429 -16.33 -7.07 16.36
CA TYR A 429 -15.37 -7.34 17.43
C TYR A 429 -14.12 -6.44 17.36
N PHE A 430 -13.81 -5.89 16.19
CA PHE A 430 -12.62 -5.09 15.94
C PHE A 430 -12.92 -3.61 15.73
N CYS A 431 -14.15 -3.26 15.32
CA CYS A 431 -14.49 -1.92 14.87
C CYS A 431 -15.75 -1.40 15.56
N LYS A 432 -15.77 -0.09 15.81
CA LYS A 432 -16.92 0.64 16.27
C LYS A 432 -17.61 1.31 15.08
N ILE A 433 -18.92 1.12 14.95
CA ILE A 433 -19.74 1.73 13.90
C ILE A 433 -20.48 2.91 14.50
N LEU A 434 -20.35 4.08 13.89
CA LEU A 434 -20.95 5.34 14.31
C LEU A 434 -21.75 5.93 13.15
N GLU A 435 -22.86 6.57 13.45
CA GLU A 435 -23.60 7.38 12.48
C GLU A 435 -23.24 8.85 12.62
N SER A 436 -22.94 9.53 11.51
CA SER A 436 -22.35 10.87 11.52
C SER A 436 -23.33 12.01 11.72
N GLU A 437 -24.66 11.79 11.59
CA GLU A 437 -25.66 12.87 11.57
C GLU A 437 -26.59 12.92 12.78
N MET A 438 -26.35 12.09 13.82
CA MET A 438 -27.30 11.99 14.91
C MET A 438 -26.68 12.26 16.28
N GLU A 439 -26.62 13.50 16.67
CA GLU A 439 -26.39 13.87 18.08
C GLU A 439 -27.52 13.44 19.04
N ASN A 440 -28.71 13.11 18.52
CA ASN A 440 -29.90 12.86 19.35
C ASN A 440 -30.54 11.46 19.22
N GLN A 441 -30.08 10.54 18.37
CA GLN A 441 -30.68 9.20 18.22
C GLN A 441 -29.68 8.04 18.33
N THR A 442 -28.55 8.24 18.95
CA THR A 442 -27.45 7.26 19.06
C THR A 442 -27.83 5.94 19.76
N LYS A 443 -28.90 5.90 20.52
CA LYS A 443 -29.33 4.67 21.25
C LYS A 443 -29.99 3.65 20.33
N ASP A 444 -30.84 4.08 19.39
CA ASP A 444 -31.64 3.15 18.58
C ASP A 444 -30.83 2.47 17.47
N ILE A 445 -29.83 3.16 16.94
CA ILE A 445 -28.99 2.67 15.84
C ILE A 445 -28.00 1.62 16.33
N TYR A 446 -27.43 1.80 17.51
CA TYR A 446 -26.62 0.78 18.17
C TYR A 446 -27.40 -0.51 18.36
N THR A 447 -28.67 -0.39 18.72
CA THR A 447 -29.59 -1.51 18.94
C THR A 447 -29.98 -2.16 17.61
N GLU A 448 -30.19 -1.38 16.56
CA GLU A 448 -30.52 -1.89 15.24
C GLU A 448 -29.31 -2.50 14.52
N GLY A 449 -28.14 -1.90 14.60
CA GLY A 449 -26.90 -2.49 14.10
C GLY A 449 -26.59 -3.83 14.76
N LEU A 450 -26.82 -3.95 16.06
CA LEU A 450 -26.65 -5.20 16.81
C LEU A 450 -27.67 -6.29 16.44
N LYS A 451 -28.86 -5.95 15.92
CA LYS A 451 -29.84 -6.94 15.42
C LYS A 451 -29.39 -7.65 14.14
N TYR A 452 -28.44 -7.08 13.41
CA TYR A 452 -27.89 -7.65 12.16
C TYR A 452 -26.52 -8.30 12.36
N LEU A 453 -25.99 -8.21 13.57
CA LEU A 453 -24.82 -8.93 14.07
C LEU A 453 -25.21 -10.26 14.66
#